data_2c7710bd3c23c7a3fc44083326bed572
#
_entry.id   2c7710bd3c23c7a3fc44083326bed572
#
_cell.length_a   1.000
_cell.length_b   1.000
_cell.length_c   1.000
_cell.angle_alpha   90.00
_cell.angle_beta   90.00
_cell.angle_gamma   90.00
#
_symmetry.space_group_name_H-M   'P 1'
#
loop_
_entity.id
_entity.type
_entity.pdbx_description
1 polymer ?
#
loop_
_entity_poly.entity_id
_entity_poly.type
_entity_poly.pdbx_seq_one_letter_code
_entity_poly.pdbx_strand_id
1 'polypeptide(L)'
;MKVAVVHDWLTQIAGAERVLEQILAIYPEATLFAVVDAVAPDQRGFLAGREVHTTFLQKLPFARRHYRHFLGLMPLAIEQLDLSAFDLIISSSHAVAKGVLTGPDQLHLSYIHSPMRYAWDLQHQCLRESGLERGVLSWLARWQLHRLRIWDQRTANGVDHLIANSGFIAGRIRKIYRREATVIYPPVDVDAFAPGAPGTRSGDFYLTASRAVPHKRIDLIVDAFAQLPTRRLVVIGDGPELKRLRQRAPANVEFLGYQPVTVLRDYMRRARAFVFAAEEDFGIVPVEAQACGTPVIAFGKGGVRETVIPLEAELAAASRSVAVGGGRGVAPRGDAGAAT
;
A
#
# COMPACT_ATOMS: atom_id res chain seq x y z
N MET A 1 9.48 19.68 22.74
CA MET A 1 9.67 19.29 21.33
C MET A 1 8.36 19.57 20.58
N LYS A 2 8.40 20.47 19.62
CA LYS A 2 7.26 20.76 18.75
C LYS A 2 7.30 19.86 17.52
N VAL A 3 6.19 19.23 17.17
CA VAL A 3 6.12 18.25 16.08
C VAL A 3 5.23 18.77 14.96
N ALA A 4 5.74 18.73 13.73
CA ALA A 4 4.95 18.90 12.52
C ALA A 4 4.75 17.55 11.83
N VAL A 5 3.52 17.23 11.46
CA VAL A 5 3.21 16.08 10.60
C VAL A 5 2.78 16.61 9.24
N VAL A 6 3.44 16.16 8.18
CA VAL A 6 3.18 16.60 6.80
C VAL A 6 2.67 15.42 5.99
N HIS A 7 1.48 15.55 5.41
CA HIS A 7 0.88 14.54 4.54
C HIS A 7 0.72 15.06 3.12
N ASP A 8 0.75 14.18 2.11
CA ASP A 8 0.66 14.63 0.72
C ASP A 8 -0.66 15.37 0.44
N TRP A 9 -1.78 14.70 0.60
CA TRP A 9 -3.13 15.28 0.46
C TRP A 9 -4.17 14.45 1.20
N LEU A 10 -5.16 15.11 1.73
CA LEU A 10 -6.27 14.50 2.44
C LEU A 10 -7.54 14.58 1.57
N THR A 11 -7.89 13.49 0.91
CA THR A 11 -9.04 13.45 -0.03
C THR A 11 -9.94 12.24 0.16
N GLN A 12 -9.46 11.20 0.81
CA GLN A 12 -10.19 9.97 1.13
C GLN A 12 -9.47 9.28 2.29
N ILE A 13 -10.11 8.32 2.95
CA ILE A 13 -9.47 7.47 3.94
C ILE A 13 -9.03 6.17 3.25
N ALA A 14 -7.72 5.93 3.21
CA ALA A 14 -7.11 4.73 2.66
C ALA A 14 -5.92 4.27 3.55
N GLY A 15 -5.03 3.43 3.04
CA GLY A 15 -3.91 2.90 3.82
C GLY A 15 -2.94 3.96 4.35
N ALA A 16 -2.69 5.03 3.60
CA ALA A 16 -1.80 6.11 4.03
C ALA A 16 -2.40 6.92 5.18
N GLU A 17 -3.71 7.18 5.14
CA GLU A 17 -4.41 7.89 6.21
C GLU A 17 -4.53 7.06 7.49
N ARG A 18 -4.52 5.72 7.41
CA ARG A 18 -4.40 4.84 8.60
C ARG A 18 -3.05 4.98 9.28
N VAL A 19 -1.98 5.08 8.51
CA VAL A 19 -0.64 5.38 9.07
C VAL A 19 -0.61 6.77 9.68
N LEU A 20 -1.17 7.76 9.00
CA LEU A 20 -1.28 9.13 9.52
C LEU A 20 -2.04 9.16 10.85
N GLU A 21 -3.17 8.45 10.96
CA GLU A 21 -3.94 8.31 12.19
C GLU A 21 -3.09 7.83 13.36
N GLN A 22 -2.26 6.80 13.14
CA GLN A 22 -1.36 6.27 14.18
C GLN A 22 -0.23 7.26 14.53
N ILE A 23 0.34 7.94 13.55
CA ILE A 23 1.34 8.98 13.80
C ILE A 23 0.73 10.09 14.67
N LEU A 24 -0.49 10.53 14.36
CA LEU A 24 -1.21 11.55 15.12
C LEU A 24 -1.64 11.07 16.52
N ALA A 25 -1.85 9.78 16.72
CA ALA A 25 -2.12 9.19 18.02
C ALA A 25 -0.85 9.18 18.91
N ILE A 26 0.33 8.91 18.32
CA ILE A 26 1.62 8.97 19.04
C ILE A 26 1.99 10.41 19.40
N TYR A 27 1.66 11.35 18.54
CA TYR A 27 1.95 12.78 18.72
C TYR A 27 0.66 13.61 18.76
N PRO A 28 -0.09 13.57 19.88
CA PRO A 28 -1.40 14.20 19.96
C PRO A 28 -1.37 15.73 19.80
N GLU A 29 -0.25 16.38 20.13
CA GLU A 29 -0.05 17.83 19.99
C GLU A 29 0.59 18.25 18.66
N ALA A 30 0.76 17.30 17.72
CA ALA A 30 1.39 17.63 16.44
C ALA A 30 0.48 18.55 15.59
N THR A 31 1.11 19.53 14.95
CA THR A 31 0.47 20.35 13.92
C THR A 31 0.46 19.60 12.59
N LEU A 32 -0.70 19.51 11.95
CA LEU A 32 -0.89 18.77 10.70
C LEU A 32 -0.88 19.70 9.49
N PHE A 33 -0.06 19.35 8.51
CA PHE A 33 0.06 20.03 7.23
C PHE A 33 -0.29 19.08 6.08
N ALA A 34 -0.90 19.59 5.00
CA ALA A 34 -1.14 18.86 3.77
C ALA A 34 -1.13 19.81 2.55
N VAL A 35 -0.85 19.26 1.37
CA VAL A 35 -0.94 20.05 0.13
C VAL A 35 -2.36 20.54 -0.08
N VAL A 36 -3.35 19.64 0.05
CA VAL A 36 -4.79 19.92 -0.10
C VAL A 36 -5.56 19.06 0.91
N ASP A 37 -6.59 19.65 1.50
CA ASP A 37 -7.59 18.97 2.33
C ASP A 37 -8.98 19.08 1.68
N ALA A 38 -9.54 17.93 1.32
CA ALA A 38 -10.85 17.78 0.75
C ALA A 38 -11.63 16.60 1.36
N VAL A 39 -11.23 16.14 2.57
CA VAL A 39 -11.94 15.09 3.32
C VAL A 39 -13.30 15.60 3.76
N ALA A 40 -14.33 14.82 3.49
CA ALA A 40 -15.69 15.14 3.89
C ALA A 40 -15.83 15.23 5.42
N PRO A 41 -16.69 16.13 5.95
CA PRO A 41 -16.83 16.36 7.39
C PRO A 41 -17.13 15.11 8.21
N ASP A 42 -17.92 14.19 7.68
CA ASP A 42 -18.31 12.91 8.28
C ASP A 42 -17.16 11.89 8.34
N GLN A 43 -16.11 12.10 7.56
CA GLN A 43 -14.93 11.22 7.49
C GLN A 43 -13.72 11.74 8.27
N ARG A 44 -13.83 12.88 8.97
CA ARG A 44 -12.71 13.53 9.66
C ARG A 44 -12.39 12.94 11.04
N GLY A 45 -13.07 11.88 11.47
CA GLY A 45 -12.89 11.31 12.82
C GLY A 45 -11.43 10.96 13.16
N PHE A 46 -10.66 10.47 12.19
CA PHE A 46 -9.24 10.11 12.35
C PHE A 46 -8.32 11.33 12.63
N LEU A 47 -8.77 12.53 12.31
CA LEU A 47 -8.03 13.78 12.61
C LEU A 47 -8.22 14.23 14.07
N ALA A 48 -9.15 13.64 14.81
CA ALA A 48 -9.45 13.95 16.21
C ALA A 48 -9.65 15.46 16.47
N GLY A 49 -10.37 16.15 15.57
CA GLY A 49 -10.67 17.59 15.67
C GLY A 49 -9.52 18.53 15.27
N ARG A 50 -8.38 18.01 14.80
CA ARG A 50 -7.23 18.85 14.41
C ARG A 50 -7.54 19.69 13.18
N GLU A 51 -7.03 20.92 13.20
CA GLU A 51 -6.97 21.77 12.02
C GLU A 51 -5.86 21.25 11.06
N VAL A 52 -6.12 21.36 9.76
CA VAL A 52 -5.15 21.01 8.72
C VAL A 52 -4.66 22.29 8.05
N HIS A 53 -3.38 22.57 8.20
CA HIS A 53 -2.74 23.68 7.49
C HIS A 53 -2.43 23.27 6.06
N THR A 54 -2.96 24.01 5.10
CA THR A 54 -2.83 23.64 3.68
C THR A 54 -1.97 24.63 2.90
N THR A 55 -1.44 24.19 1.76
CA THR A 55 -0.66 25.03 0.87
C THR A 55 -1.55 26.01 0.10
N PHE A 56 -0.93 26.93 -0.65
CA PHE A 56 -1.66 27.86 -1.53
C PHE A 56 -2.52 27.14 -2.59
N LEU A 57 -2.20 25.89 -2.92
CA LEU A 57 -2.98 25.09 -3.89
C LEU A 57 -4.43 24.87 -3.43
N GLN A 58 -4.68 24.80 -2.12
CA GLN A 58 -6.04 24.71 -1.55
C GLN A 58 -6.97 25.82 -2.02
N LYS A 59 -6.40 27.03 -2.29
CA LYS A 59 -7.14 28.22 -2.69
C LYS A 59 -7.40 28.32 -4.20
N LEU A 60 -6.75 27.46 -4.99
CA LEU A 60 -6.94 27.47 -6.45
C LEU A 60 -8.30 26.90 -6.85
N PRO A 61 -8.89 27.40 -7.93
CA PRO A 61 -10.14 26.86 -8.47
C PRO A 61 -10.02 25.34 -8.74
N PHE A 62 -11.03 24.59 -8.36
CA PHE A 62 -11.12 23.14 -8.57
C PHE A 62 -10.03 22.28 -7.90
N ALA A 63 -9.08 22.86 -7.14
CA ALA A 63 -7.98 22.13 -6.52
C ALA A 63 -8.47 20.98 -5.62
N ARG A 64 -9.51 21.19 -4.81
CA ARG A 64 -10.09 20.15 -3.95
C ARG A 64 -10.57 18.91 -4.72
N ARG A 65 -11.13 19.11 -5.92
CA ARG A 65 -11.68 18.03 -6.74
C ARG A 65 -10.67 17.45 -7.72
N HIS A 66 -9.78 18.29 -8.25
CA HIS A 66 -8.85 17.96 -9.33
C HIS A 66 -7.38 18.22 -8.95
N TYR A 67 -7.03 18.02 -7.68
CA TYR A 67 -5.67 18.29 -7.16
C TYR A 67 -4.55 17.66 -8.01
N ARG A 68 -4.79 16.49 -8.60
CA ARG A 68 -3.81 15.80 -9.44
C ARG A 68 -3.40 16.59 -10.69
N HIS A 69 -4.23 17.48 -11.18
CA HIS A 69 -3.87 18.37 -12.31
C HIS A 69 -2.82 19.40 -11.92
N PHE A 70 -2.68 19.67 -10.61
CA PHE A 70 -1.69 20.58 -10.07
C PHE A 70 -0.38 19.90 -9.67
N LEU A 71 -0.18 18.63 -10.05
CA LEU A 71 0.99 17.84 -9.67
C LEU A 71 2.32 18.55 -9.99
N GLY A 72 2.41 19.32 -11.06
CA GLY A 72 3.60 20.09 -11.42
C GLY A 72 3.90 21.27 -10.49
N LEU A 73 2.91 21.76 -9.76
CA LEU A 73 3.05 22.85 -8.77
C LEU A 73 3.22 22.34 -7.34
N MET A 74 2.92 21.08 -7.08
CA MET A 74 3.02 20.51 -5.73
C MET A 74 4.42 20.57 -5.12
N PRO A 75 5.53 20.36 -5.88
CA PRO A 75 6.87 20.61 -5.36
C PRO A 75 7.06 22.00 -4.79
N LEU A 76 6.69 23.01 -5.56
CA LEU A 76 6.76 24.38 -5.08
C LEU A 76 5.86 24.62 -3.88
N ALA A 77 4.66 24.07 -3.89
CA ALA A 77 3.69 24.30 -2.82
C ALA A 77 4.14 23.70 -1.48
N ILE A 78 4.73 22.50 -1.50
CA ILE A 78 5.19 21.83 -0.28
C ILE A 78 6.42 22.53 0.31
N GLU A 79 7.31 23.07 -0.53
CA GLU A 79 8.50 23.82 -0.13
C GLU A 79 8.15 25.20 0.49
N GLN A 80 6.91 25.71 0.30
CA GLN A 80 6.47 26.98 0.89
C GLN A 80 5.84 26.83 2.29
N LEU A 81 5.75 25.59 2.81
CA LEU A 81 5.33 25.40 4.20
C LEU A 81 6.44 25.88 5.13
N ASP A 82 6.13 26.83 5.99
CA ASP A 82 7.06 27.29 7.04
C ASP A 82 7.00 26.33 8.23
N LEU A 83 8.02 25.51 8.35
CA LEU A 83 8.19 24.55 9.44
C LEU A 83 9.29 24.95 10.42
N SER A 84 9.81 26.19 10.36
CA SER A 84 10.94 26.67 11.17
C SER A 84 10.69 26.62 12.69
N ALA A 85 9.42 26.64 13.11
CA ALA A 85 9.04 26.61 14.53
C ALA A 85 9.02 25.21 15.16
N PHE A 86 9.30 24.14 14.38
CA PHE A 86 9.19 22.76 14.82
C PHE A 86 10.56 22.10 14.98
N ASP A 87 10.68 21.22 15.97
CA ASP A 87 11.92 20.47 16.26
C ASP A 87 11.96 19.14 15.49
N LEU A 88 10.79 18.49 15.32
CA LEU A 88 10.61 17.23 14.63
C LEU A 88 9.58 17.39 13.52
N ILE A 89 9.98 16.97 12.31
CA ILE A 89 9.12 16.90 11.14
C ILE A 89 8.91 15.42 10.78
N ILE A 90 7.66 14.98 10.66
CA ILE A 90 7.31 13.64 10.21
C ILE A 90 6.51 13.77 8.92
N SER A 91 7.10 13.37 7.80
CA SER A 91 6.39 13.35 6.51
C SER A 91 5.84 11.97 6.18
N SER A 92 4.53 11.89 5.90
CA SER A 92 3.83 10.69 5.40
C SER A 92 3.66 10.84 3.89
N SER A 93 4.54 10.20 3.12
CA SER A 93 4.78 10.56 1.71
C SER A 93 4.62 9.39 0.73
N HIS A 94 3.87 9.64 -0.33
CA HIS A 94 3.82 8.85 -1.56
C HIS A 94 4.00 9.73 -2.81
N ALA A 95 4.17 11.04 -2.58
CA ALA A 95 4.40 12.05 -3.61
C ALA A 95 5.38 13.13 -3.13
N VAL A 96 4.89 14.21 -2.54
CA VAL A 96 5.67 15.43 -2.31
C VAL A 96 5.97 15.75 -0.84
N ALA A 97 5.26 15.15 0.12
CA ALA A 97 5.36 15.53 1.54
C ALA A 97 6.79 15.47 2.10
N LYS A 98 7.63 14.54 1.63
CA LYS A 98 9.04 14.45 2.03
C LYS A 98 9.91 15.61 1.54
N GLY A 99 9.38 16.44 0.64
CA GLY A 99 10.12 17.56 0.03
C GLY A 99 10.01 18.88 0.78
N VAL A 100 9.48 18.89 2.00
CA VAL A 100 9.50 20.08 2.87
C VAL A 100 10.93 20.52 3.15
N LEU A 101 11.11 21.82 3.35
CA LEU A 101 12.41 22.39 3.72
C LEU A 101 12.61 22.32 5.22
N THR A 102 13.78 21.90 5.65
CA THR A 102 14.15 21.78 7.06
C THR A 102 15.48 22.47 7.33
N GLY A 103 15.62 23.01 8.53
CA GLY A 103 16.86 23.63 9.02
C GLY A 103 17.82 22.63 9.64
N PRO A 104 19.05 23.06 9.97
CA PRO A 104 20.10 22.16 10.45
C PRO A 104 19.84 21.55 11.84
N ASP A 105 19.02 22.21 12.66
CA ASP A 105 18.69 21.76 14.02
C ASP A 105 17.37 20.98 14.09
N GLN A 106 16.73 20.69 12.95
CA GLN A 106 15.47 19.98 12.85
C GLN A 106 15.70 18.54 12.44
N LEU A 107 14.98 17.61 13.06
CA LEU A 107 14.98 16.20 12.67
C LEU A 107 13.83 15.92 11.70
N HIS A 108 14.12 15.38 10.51
CA HIS A 108 13.13 14.98 9.52
C HIS A 108 13.07 13.47 9.34
N LEU A 109 11.96 12.87 9.79
CA LEU A 109 11.61 11.47 9.53
C LEU A 109 10.60 11.39 8.39
N SER A 110 10.81 10.52 7.42
CA SER A 110 9.86 10.35 6.32
C SER A 110 9.37 8.91 6.22
N TYR A 111 8.07 8.72 6.46
CA TYR A 111 7.38 7.46 6.18
C TYR A 111 6.98 7.41 4.71
N ILE A 112 7.71 6.60 3.95
CA ILE A 112 7.53 6.45 2.50
C ILE A 112 6.56 5.31 2.23
N HIS A 113 5.33 5.63 1.81
CA HIS A 113 4.37 4.64 1.34
C HIS A 113 4.82 4.03 0.02
N SER A 114 5.34 4.87 -0.87
CA SER A 114 5.99 4.48 -2.13
C SER A 114 6.75 5.68 -2.68
N PRO A 115 7.90 5.50 -3.34
CA PRO A 115 8.40 6.50 -4.29
C PRO A 115 7.35 6.81 -5.37
N MET A 116 7.43 7.98 -6.02
CA MET A 116 6.46 8.40 -7.04
C MET A 116 6.38 7.41 -8.21
N ARG A 117 5.57 6.33 -8.09
CA ARG A 117 5.48 5.23 -9.07
C ARG A 117 5.21 5.72 -10.49
N TYR A 118 4.30 6.68 -10.64
CA TYR A 118 3.93 7.28 -11.92
C TYR A 118 5.06 8.06 -12.59
N ALA A 119 6.05 8.52 -11.82
CA ALA A 119 7.22 9.21 -12.36
C ALA A 119 8.37 8.24 -12.66
N TRP A 120 8.44 7.09 -11.97
CA TRP A 120 9.52 6.11 -12.08
C TRP A 120 9.10 4.89 -12.92
N ASP A 121 8.95 3.76 -12.28
CA ASP A 121 8.80 2.44 -12.90
C ASP A 121 7.45 2.23 -13.61
N LEU A 122 6.38 2.89 -13.16
CA LEU A 122 5.07 2.82 -13.80
C LEU A 122 4.79 3.94 -14.81
N GLN A 123 5.78 4.78 -15.14
CA GLN A 123 5.57 5.91 -16.06
C GLN A 123 4.88 5.50 -17.36
N HIS A 124 5.39 4.47 -18.02
CA HIS A 124 4.85 4.05 -19.32
C HIS A 124 3.44 3.48 -19.20
N GLN A 125 3.16 2.74 -18.14
CA GLN A 125 1.81 2.24 -17.85
C GLN A 125 0.83 3.39 -17.60
N CYS A 126 1.19 4.33 -16.72
CA CYS A 126 0.34 5.49 -16.41
C CYS A 126 0.07 6.35 -17.65
N LEU A 127 1.06 6.54 -18.53
CA LEU A 127 0.86 7.27 -19.78
C LEU A 127 -0.12 6.55 -20.72
N ARG A 128 -0.07 5.21 -20.82
CA ARG A 128 -1.05 4.42 -21.59
C ARG A 128 -2.45 4.55 -21.00
N GLU A 129 -2.59 4.33 -19.72
CA GLU A 129 -3.88 4.38 -19.01
C GLU A 129 -4.54 5.77 -19.07
N SER A 130 -3.71 6.83 -19.16
CA SER A 130 -4.16 8.22 -19.26
C SER A 130 -4.37 8.68 -20.70
N GLY A 131 -4.14 7.83 -21.71
CA GLY A 131 -4.22 8.22 -23.11
C GLY A 131 -3.12 9.22 -23.56
N LEU A 132 -2.05 9.35 -22.79
CA LEU A 132 -0.94 10.28 -23.02
C LEU A 132 0.29 9.60 -23.64
N GLU A 133 0.11 8.58 -24.47
CA GLU A 133 1.24 7.88 -25.09
C GLU A 133 1.91 8.69 -26.22
N ARG A 134 1.14 9.45 -26.97
CA ARG A 134 1.59 10.14 -28.21
C ARG A 134 1.11 11.59 -28.27
N GLY A 135 1.75 12.37 -29.11
CA GLY A 135 1.41 13.77 -29.36
C GLY A 135 2.07 14.76 -28.41
N VAL A 136 1.74 16.05 -28.57
CA VAL A 136 2.35 17.17 -27.82
C VAL A 136 2.10 17.06 -26.31
N LEU A 137 0.89 16.65 -25.91
CA LEU A 137 0.55 16.46 -24.50
C LEU A 137 1.39 15.34 -23.86
N SER A 138 1.72 14.29 -24.62
CA SER A 138 2.64 13.25 -24.16
C SER A 138 4.04 13.80 -23.87
N TRP A 139 4.54 14.67 -24.75
CA TRP A 139 5.84 15.29 -24.55
C TRP A 139 5.86 16.17 -23.29
N LEU A 140 4.84 17.01 -23.10
CA LEU A 140 4.69 17.84 -21.90
C LEU A 140 4.60 16.99 -20.63
N ALA A 141 3.80 15.92 -20.63
CA ALA A 141 3.68 15.01 -19.51
C ALA A 141 5.04 14.34 -19.16
N ARG A 142 5.76 13.87 -20.17
CA ARG A 142 7.09 13.26 -19.99
C ARG A 142 8.12 14.27 -19.47
N TRP A 143 8.09 15.49 -19.94
CA TRP A 143 8.95 16.57 -19.45
C TRP A 143 8.64 16.89 -17.98
N GLN A 144 7.37 17.01 -17.62
CA GLN A 144 6.96 17.21 -16.23
C GLN A 144 7.38 16.04 -15.33
N LEU A 145 7.16 14.79 -15.76
CA LEU A 145 7.59 13.61 -15.03
C LEU A 145 9.12 13.52 -14.88
N HIS A 146 9.87 13.98 -15.90
CA HIS A 146 11.32 14.09 -15.81
C HIS A 146 11.74 15.09 -14.72
N ARG A 147 11.13 16.27 -14.66
CA ARG A 147 11.40 17.27 -13.61
C ARG A 147 11.04 16.73 -12.21
N LEU A 148 9.90 16.05 -12.11
CA LEU A 148 9.47 15.42 -10.86
C LEU A 148 10.47 14.37 -10.37
N ARG A 149 11.06 13.55 -11.25
CA ARG A 149 12.10 12.58 -10.85
C ARG A 149 13.36 13.26 -10.28
N ILE A 150 13.80 14.34 -10.91
CA ILE A 150 14.98 15.10 -10.41
C ILE A 150 14.67 15.66 -9.02
N TRP A 151 13.51 16.26 -8.86
CA TRP A 151 13.05 16.83 -7.60
C TRP A 151 12.85 15.74 -6.53
N ASP A 152 12.21 14.64 -6.86
CA ASP A 152 11.90 13.50 -5.98
C ASP A 152 13.18 12.86 -5.42
N GLN A 153 14.19 12.66 -6.27
CA GLN A 153 15.49 12.14 -5.86
C GLN A 153 16.25 13.14 -4.98
N ARG A 154 16.26 14.41 -5.37
CA ARG A 154 16.96 15.47 -4.63
C ARG A 154 16.39 15.61 -3.22
N THR A 155 15.08 15.68 -3.08
CA THR A 155 14.42 15.90 -1.79
C THR A 155 14.54 14.73 -0.84
N ALA A 156 14.74 13.51 -1.34
CA ALA A 156 15.04 12.35 -0.50
C ALA A 156 16.36 12.52 0.30
N ASN A 157 17.29 13.35 -0.16
CA ASN A 157 18.56 13.63 0.56
C ASN A 157 18.37 14.61 1.72
N GLY A 158 17.31 15.40 1.74
CA GLY A 158 16.97 16.30 2.85
C GLY A 158 16.26 15.62 4.02
N VAL A 159 15.97 14.34 3.91
CA VAL A 159 15.37 13.53 4.99
C VAL A 159 16.47 12.87 5.80
N ASP A 160 16.45 12.97 7.13
CA ASP A 160 17.44 12.32 7.99
C ASP A 160 17.23 10.80 8.02
N HIS A 161 16.01 10.34 8.28
CA HIS A 161 15.70 8.91 8.34
C HIS A 161 14.49 8.56 7.46
N LEU A 162 14.71 7.62 6.54
CA LEU A 162 13.66 7.05 5.70
C LEU A 162 13.05 5.81 6.36
N ILE A 163 11.73 5.75 6.40
CA ILE A 163 10.95 4.62 6.88
C ILE A 163 10.16 4.09 5.69
N ALA A 164 10.22 2.79 5.46
CA ALA A 164 9.50 2.12 4.38
C ALA A 164 8.35 1.28 4.97
N ASN A 165 7.21 1.25 4.30
CA ASN A 165 6.06 0.45 4.71
C ASN A 165 6.23 -1.06 4.47
N SER A 166 7.30 -1.48 3.81
CA SER A 166 7.64 -2.88 3.51
C SER A 166 9.08 -3.02 3.05
N GLY A 167 9.65 -4.21 3.09
CA GLY A 167 10.95 -4.53 2.50
C GLY A 167 10.94 -4.32 0.97
N PHE A 168 9.78 -4.56 0.33
CA PHE A 168 9.59 -4.25 -1.08
C PHE A 168 9.79 -2.75 -1.37
N ILE A 169 9.21 -1.87 -0.56
CA ILE A 169 9.41 -0.41 -0.68
C ILE A 169 10.81 0.01 -0.26
N ALA A 170 11.41 -0.60 0.76
CA ALA A 170 12.82 -0.36 1.10
C ALA A 170 13.74 -0.69 -0.09
N GLY A 171 13.49 -1.77 -0.81
CA GLY A 171 14.20 -2.11 -2.05
C GLY A 171 14.03 -1.04 -3.15
N ARG A 172 12.83 -0.46 -3.29
CA ARG A 172 12.56 0.66 -4.23
C ARG A 172 13.29 1.94 -3.81
N ILE A 173 13.26 2.28 -2.51
CA ILE A 173 13.99 3.42 -1.95
C ILE A 173 15.49 3.28 -2.25
N ARG A 174 16.08 2.12 -1.97
CA ARG A 174 17.48 1.83 -2.29
C ARG A 174 17.78 1.99 -3.77
N LYS A 175 16.89 1.49 -4.64
CA LYS A 175 17.06 1.59 -6.10
C LYS A 175 16.98 3.02 -6.61
N ILE A 176 16.03 3.81 -6.13
CA ILE A 176 15.69 5.14 -6.65
C ILE A 176 16.51 6.23 -5.95
N TYR A 177 16.51 6.23 -4.62
CA TYR A 177 17.14 7.30 -3.82
C TYR A 177 18.57 6.98 -3.43
N ARG A 178 19.04 5.72 -3.61
CA ARG A 178 20.36 5.24 -3.17
C ARG A 178 20.58 5.40 -1.68
N ARG A 179 19.52 5.26 -0.90
CA ARG A 179 19.50 5.34 0.56
C ARG A 179 18.86 4.09 1.16
N GLU A 180 19.27 3.75 2.38
CA GLU A 180 18.62 2.72 3.18
C GLU A 180 17.38 3.29 3.87
N ALA A 181 16.42 2.40 4.19
CA ALA A 181 15.22 2.73 4.93
C ALA A 181 14.95 1.67 5.99
N THR A 182 14.49 2.11 7.16
CA THR A 182 13.98 1.20 8.20
C THR A 182 12.58 0.72 7.82
N VAL A 183 12.34 -0.58 7.88
CA VAL A 183 11.00 -1.11 7.59
C VAL A 183 10.13 -1.04 8.83
N ILE A 184 9.02 -0.31 8.73
CA ILE A 184 7.94 -0.28 9.75
C ILE A 184 6.64 -0.51 9.00
N TYR A 185 6.03 -1.66 9.20
CA TYR A 185 4.79 -2.05 8.52
C TYR A 185 3.63 -1.13 8.91
N PRO A 186 2.69 -0.87 7.96
CA PRO A 186 1.51 -0.09 8.27
C PRO A 186 0.60 -0.80 9.27
N PRO A 187 -0.17 -0.05 10.07
CA PRO A 187 -1.07 -0.64 11.05
C PRO A 187 -2.20 -1.41 10.38
N VAL A 188 -2.55 -2.55 10.99
CA VAL A 188 -3.75 -3.32 10.65
C VAL A 188 -4.54 -3.53 11.94
N ASP A 189 -5.84 -3.22 11.91
CA ASP A 189 -6.73 -3.37 13.06
C ASP A 189 -7.13 -4.86 13.23
N VAL A 190 -6.23 -5.63 13.82
CA VAL A 190 -6.43 -7.08 14.04
C VAL A 190 -7.49 -7.39 15.09
N ASP A 191 -7.85 -6.42 15.93
CA ASP A 191 -8.93 -6.58 16.92
C ASP A 191 -10.30 -6.46 16.24
N ALA A 192 -10.45 -5.50 15.32
CA ALA A 192 -11.65 -5.40 14.50
C ALA A 192 -11.75 -6.57 13.50
N PHE A 193 -10.64 -6.96 12.86
CA PHE A 193 -10.58 -8.07 11.91
C PHE A 193 -10.20 -9.39 12.60
N ALA A 194 -10.93 -9.78 13.63
CA ALA A 194 -10.75 -11.05 14.31
C ALA A 194 -11.56 -12.19 13.66
N PRO A 195 -11.18 -13.45 13.84
CA PRO A 195 -11.96 -14.60 13.37
C PRO A 195 -13.39 -14.58 13.90
N GLY A 196 -14.31 -15.16 13.14
CA GLY A 196 -15.68 -15.38 13.60
C GLY A 196 -15.77 -16.51 14.62
N ALA A 197 -16.97 -16.68 15.23
CA ALA A 197 -17.24 -17.83 16.09
C ALA A 197 -17.01 -19.17 15.33
N PRO A 198 -16.73 -20.28 16.02
CA PRO A 198 -16.64 -21.60 15.39
C PRO A 198 -17.86 -21.87 14.51
N GLY A 199 -17.63 -22.31 13.26
CA GLY A 199 -18.70 -22.56 12.28
C GLY A 199 -19.13 -21.34 11.44
N THR A 200 -18.60 -20.15 11.67
CA THR A 200 -18.92 -18.95 10.87
C THR A 200 -18.53 -19.11 9.38
N ARG A 201 -17.46 -19.86 9.09
CA ARG A 201 -17.03 -20.05 7.71
C ARG A 201 -17.95 -20.99 6.95
N SER A 202 -18.72 -20.44 5.98
CA SER A 202 -19.55 -21.25 5.09
C SER A 202 -18.73 -21.95 4.01
N GLY A 203 -17.65 -21.31 3.56
CA GLY A 203 -16.80 -21.84 2.49
C GLY A 203 -17.45 -21.86 1.11
N ASP A 204 -18.61 -21.23 0.92
CA ASP A 204 -19.40 -21.32 -0.31
C ASP A 204 -18.91 -20.42 -1.43
N PHE A 205 -18.11 -19.40 -1.09
CA PHE A 205 -17.64 -18.41 -2.05
C PHE A 205 -16.18 -17.99 -1.79
N TYR A 206 -15.54 -17.53 -2.85
CA TYR A 206 -14.27 -16.81 -2.80
C TYR A 206 -14.55 -15.31 -2.75
N LEU A 207 -13.68 -14.56 -2.11
CA LEU A 207 -13.83 -13.11 -1.94
C LEU A 207 -12.66 -12.37 -2.56
N THR A 208 -12.91 -11.28 -3.26
CA THR A 208 -11.92 -10.23 -3.51
C THR A 208 -12.50 -8.89 -3.12
N ALA A 209 -11.67 -8.03 -2.52
CA ALA A 209 -12.10 -6.71 -2.07
C ALA A 209 -11.01 -5.68 -2.36
N SER A 210 -11.31 -4.73 -3.21
CA SER A 210 -10.43 -3.59 -3.51
C SER A 210 -11.15 -2.54 -4.36
N ARG A 211 -10.53 -1.38 -4.52
CA ARG A 211 -10.98 -0.40 -5.50
C ARG A 211 -10.83 -0.98 -6.92
N ALA A 212 -11.89 -0.90 -7.73
CA ALA A 212 -11.89 -1.42 -9.10
C ALA A 212 -11.14 -0.48 -10.06
N VAL A 213 -9.81 -0.56 -10.02
CA VAL A 213 -8.86 0.17 -10.87
C VAL A 213 -7.90 -0.81 -11.56
N PRO A 214 -7.30 -0.47 -12.73
CA PRO A 214 -6.55 -1.42 -13.55
C PRO A 214 -5.43 -2.17 -12.80
N HIS A 215 -4.66 -1.49 -11.96
CA HIS A 215 -3.53 -2.11 -11.25
C HIS A 215 -3.95 -3.10 -10.14
N LYS A 216 -5.23 -3.13 -9.73
CA LYS A 216 -5.76 -4.13 -8.79
C LYS A 216 -6.08 -5.47 -9.45
N ARG A 217 -6.08 -5.53 -10.77
CA ARG A 217 -6.23 -6.75 -11.58
C ARG A 217 -7.45 -7.60 -11.22
N ILE A 218 -8.58 -6.94 -10.87
CA ILE A 218 -9.86 -7.65 -10.66
C ILE A 218 -10.30 -8.33 -11.96
N ASP A 219 -9.93 -7.78 -13.11
CA ASP A 219 -10.11 -8.38 -14.43
C ASP A 219 -9.56 -9.81 -14.50
N LEU A 220 -8.34 -10.02 -14.05
CA LEU A 220 -7.69 -11.33 -14.05
C LEU A 220 -8.42 -12.33 -13.13
N ILE A 221 -8.91 -11.86 -11.97
CA ILE A 221 -9.67 -12.70 -11.03
C ILE A 221 -10.99 -13.12 -11.67
N VAL A 222 -11.74 -12.18 -12.28
CA VAL A 222 -13.01 -12.47 -12.97
C VAL A 222 -12.79 -13.46 -14.12
N ASP A 223 -11.74 -13.27 -14.93
CA ASP A 223 -11.43 -14.17 -16.05
C ASP A 223 -11.04 -15.58 -15.57
N ALA A 224 -10.36 -15.70 -14.43
CA ALA A 224 -10.07 -17.01 -13.82
C ALA A 224 -11.35 -17.71 -13.36
N PHE A 225 -12.29 -16.98 -12.74
CA PHE A 225 -13.56 -17.56 -12.30
C PHE A 225 -14.54 -17.86 -13.44
N ALA A 226 -14.37 -17.24 -14.61
CA ALA A 226 -15.08 -17.65 -15.82
C ALA A 226 -14.74 -19.11 -16.25
N GLN A 227 -13.54 -19.57 -15.91
CA GLN A 227 -13.10 -20.96 -16.15
C GLN A 227 -13.48 -21.91 -15.01
N LEU A 228 -14.08 -21.42 -13.95
CA LEU A 228 -14.48 -22.16 -12.74
C LEU A 228 -15.98 -21.97 -12.44
N PRO A 229 -16.91 -22.40 -13.32
CA PRO A 229 -18.33 -22.04 -13.23
C PRO A 229 -19.01 -22.58 -11.97
N THR A 230 -18.47 -23.62 -11.34
CA THR A 230 -18.99 -24.20 -10.08
C THR A 230 -18.48 -23.46 -8.83
N ARG A 231 -17.62 -22.47 -8.98
CA ARG A 231 -17.03 -21.69 -7.87
C ARG A 231 -17.59 -20.28 -7.90
N ARG A 232 -18.23 -19.86 -6.80
CA ARG A 232 -18.79 -18.51 -6.65
C ARG A 232 -17.70 -17.54 -6.23
N LEU A 233 -17.64 -16.37 -6.88
CA LEU A 233 -16.80 -15.23 -6.51
C LEU A 233 -17.68 -14.06 -6.07
N VAL A 234 -17.35 -13.44 -4.94
CA VAL A 234 -17.92 -12.17 -4.50
C VAL A 234 -16.85 -11.08 -4.66
N VAL A 235 -17.21 -9.98 -5.30
CA VAL A 235 -16.36 -8.81 -5.52
C VAL A 235 -16.93 -7.63 -4.74
N ILE A 236 -16.15 -7.14 -3.77
CA ILE A 236 -16.50 -5.95 -2.96
C ILE A 236 -15.58 -4.79 -3.36
N GLY A 237 -16.17 -3.62 -3.55
CA GLY A 237 -15.47 -2.39 -3.89
C GLY A 237 -16.12 -1.66 -5.05
N ASP A 238 -15.66 -0.44 -5.29
CA ASP A 238 -16.13 0.44 -6.34
C ASP A 238 -14.95 1.02 -7.13
N GLY A 239 -15.22 1.57 -8.31
CA GLY A 239 -14.20 2.19 -9.14
C GLY A 239 -14.54 2.22 -10.62
N PRO A 240 -13.71 2.91 -11.43
CA PRO A 240 -13.99 3.14 -12.86
C PRO A 240 -14.12 1.86 -13.70
N GLU A 241 -13.45 0.77 -13.30
CA GLU A 241 -13.51 -0.51 -14.01
C GLU A 241 -14.77 -1.32 -13.72
N LEU A 242 -15.53 -1.00 -12.64
CA LEU A 242 -16.63 -1.83 -12.15
C LEU A 242 -17.70 -2.09 -13.21
N LYS A 243 -18.09 -1.05 -13.96
CA LYS A 243 -19.11 -1.17 -15.03
C LYS A 243 -18.69 -2.14 -16.11
N ARG A 244 -17.44 -2.03 -16.57
CA ARG A 244 -16.84 -2.91 -17.60
C ARG A 244 -16.75 -4.35 -17.11
N LEU A 245 -16.33 -4.55 -15.86
CA LEU A 245 -16.21 -5.86 -15.25
C LEU A 245 -17.56 -6.56 -15.13
N ARG A 246 -18.60 -5.86 -14.66
CA ARG A 246 -19.97 -6.39 -14.57
C ARG A 246 -20.52 -6.85 -15.91
N GLN A 247 -20.24 -6.13 -17.00
CA GLN A 247 -20.76 -6.47 -18.34
C GLN A 247 -20.20 -7.77 -18.92
N ARG A 248 -18.99 -8.18 -18.50
CA ARG A 248 -18.33 -9.39 -19.01
C ARG A 248 -18.29 -10.55 -18.00
N ALA A 249 -18.74 -10.30 -16.79
CA ALA A 249 -18.68 -11.30 -15.73
C ALA A 249 -19.63 -12.46 -15.97
N PRO A 250 -19.22 -13.70 -15.71
CA PRO A 250 -20.09 -14.86 -15.75
C PRO A 250 -21.05 -14.88 -14.55
N ALA A 251 -22.08 -15.74 -14.63
CA ALA A 251 -23.17 -15.78 -13.63
C ALA A 251 -22.70 -16.17 -12.21
N ASN A 252 -21.55 -16.82 -12.07
CA ASN A 252 -20.97 -17.19 -10.79
C ASN A 252 -20.15 -16.08 -10.11
N VAL A 253 -20.11 -14.86 -10.70
CA VAL A 253 -19.41 -13.68 -10.14
C VAL A 253 -20.42 -12.62 -9.73
N GLU A 254 -20.46 -12.32 -8.45
CA GLU A 254 -21.36 -11.32 -7.84
C GLU A 254 -20.58 -10.06 -7.46
N PHE A 255 -21.12 -8.88 -7.80
CA PHE A 255 -20.54 -7.58 -7.47
C PHE A 255 -21.44 -6.82 -6.48
N LEU A 256 -20.96 -6.63 -5.27
CA LEU A 256 -21.70 -5.93 -4.21
C LEU A 256 -21.47 -4.41 -4.22
N GLY A 257 -20.50 -3.90 -5.01
CA GLY A 257 -20.12 -2.50 -4.94
C GLY A 257 -19.38 -2.17 -3.65
N TYR A 258 -19.35 -0.88 -3.31
CA TYR A 258 -18.79 -0.44 -2.02
C TYR A 258 -19.64 -1.00 -0.86
N GLN A 259 -18.95 -1.50 0.16
CA GLN A 259 -19.58 -1.98 1.39
C GLN A 259 -18.90 -1.38 2.62
N PRO A 260 -19.63 -1.11 3.70
CA PRO A 260 -19.04 -0.72 4.98
C PRO A 260 -18.07 -1.79 5.50
N VAL A 261 -17.11 -1.37 6.32
CA VAL A 261 -16.07 -2.27 6.87
C VAL A 261 -16.64 -3.44 7.66
N THR A 262 -17.77 -3.23 8.34
CA THR A 262 -18.48 -4.28 9.09
C THR A 262 -18.98 -5.40 8.17
N VAL A 263 -19.53 -5.05 7.02
CA VAL A 263 -19.99 -6.00 5.99
C VAL A 263 -18.80 -6.70 5.35
N LEU A 264 -17.75 -5.94 4.97
CA LEU A 264 -16.53 -6.53 4.40
C LEU A 264 -15.92 -7.57 5.32
N ARG A 265 -15.82 -7.26 6.62
CA ARG A 265 -15.31 -8.17 7.64
C ARG A 265 -16.15 -9.44 7.76
N ASP A 266 -17.50 -9.33 7.73
CA ASP A 266 -18.38 -10.50 7.76
C ASP A 266 -18.16 -11.39 6.53
N TYR A 267 -18.03 -10.81 5.34
CA TYR A 267 -17.70 -11.57 4.13
C TYR A 267 -16.31 -12.23 4.22
N MET A 268 -15.31 -11.53 4.76
CA MET A 268 -13.98 -12.13 5.00
C MET A 268 -14.09 -13.35 5.91
N ARG A 269 -14.78 -13.27 7.05
CA ARG A 269 -14.96 -14.38 7.99
C ARG A 269 -15.61 -15.62 7.39
N ARG A 270 -16.51 -15.44 6.43
CA ARG A 270 -17.30 -16.50 5.79
C ARG A 270 -16.66 -17.05 4.53
N ALA A 271 -15.79 -16.32 3.88
CA ALA A 271 -15.20 -16.72 2.61
C ALA A 271 -14.35 -17.99 2.73
N ARG A 272 -14.37 -18.79 1.67
CA ARG A 272 -13.48 -19.96 1.51
C ARG A 272 -12.01 -19.54 1.44
N ALA A 273 -11.73 -18.51 0.64
CA ALA A 273 -10.44 -17.86 0.55
C ALA A 273 -10.60 -16.44 0.00
N PHE A 274 -9.65 -15.58 0.34
CA PHE A 274 -9.50 -14.25 -0.23
C PHE A 274 -8.55 -14.30 -1.42
N VAL A 275 -8.96 -13.74 -2.58
CA VAL A 275 -8.17 -13.77 -3.83
C VAL A 275 -7.63 -12.36 -4.11
N PHE A 276 -6.32 -12.27 -4.33
CA PHE A 276 -5.62 -11.01 -4.48
C PHE A 276 -4.59 -11.05 -5.62
N ALA A 277 -4.87 -10.39 -6.75
CA ALA A 277 -4.04 -10.44 -7.96
C ALA A 277 -3.16 -9.20 -8.16
N ALA A 278 -3.20 -8.23 -7.25
CA ALA A 278 -2.46 -6.98 -7.38
C ALA A 278 -0.99 -7.13 -6.93
N GLU A 279 -0.10 -6.38 -7.59
CA GLU A 279 1.22 -6.06 -7.06
C GLU A 279 1.11 -4.77 -6.25
N GLU A 280 1.15 -4.88 -4.92
CA GLU A 280 1.04 -3.75 -4.00
C GLU A 280 2.27 -3.52 -3.15
N ASP A 281 2.33 -2.32 -2.60
CA ASP A 281 3.46 -1.88 -1.79
C ASP A 281 3.54 -2.61 -0.44
N PHE A 282 2.37 -2.94 0.16
CA PHE A 282 2.26 -3.79 1.35
C PHE A 282 1.10 -4.79 1.21
N GLY A 283 -0.13 -4.31 0.95
CA GLY A 283 -1.31 -5.15 0.87
C GLY A 283 -2.00 -5.32 2.24
N ILE A 284 -2.60 -4.26 2.77
CA ILE A 284 -3.34 -4.29 4.05
C ILE A 284 -4.49 -5.30 4.00
N VAL A 285 -5.28 -5.31 2.92
CA VAL A 285 -6.48 -6.14 2.80
C VAL A 285 -6.21 -7.65 2.87
N PRO A 286 -5.14 -8.21 2.25
CA PRO A 286 -4.71 -9.59 2.52
C PRO A 286 -4.40 -9.89 3.99
N VAL A 287 -3.83 -8.93 4.74
CA VAL A 287 -3.56 -9.10 6.18
C VAL A 287 -4.86 -9.08 6.98
N GLU A 288 -5.79 -8.17 6.67
CA GLU A 288 -7.15 -8.14 7.25
C GLU A 288 -7.89 -9.47 7.03
N ALA A 289 -7.78 -10.06 5.83
CA ALA A 289 -8.38 -11.35 5.52
C ALA A 289 -7.77 -12.49 6.38
N GLN A 290 -6.43 -12.51 6.53
CA GLN A 290 -5.75 -13.47 7.39
C GLN A 290 -6.12 -13.28 8.86
N ALA A 291 -6.23 -12.03 9.34
CA ALA A 291 -6.70 -11.72 10.69
C ALA A 291 -8.13 -12.24 10.95
N CYS A 292 -8.99 -12.24 9.94
CA CYS A 292 -10.30 -12.90 9.98
C CYS A 292 -10.22 -14.44 9.93
N GLY A 293 -9.03 -15.03 9.87
CA GLY A 293 -8.81 -16.47 9.74
C GLY A 293 -9.02 -16.98 8.31
N THR A 294 -9.12 -16.15 7.30
CA THR A 294 -9.41 -16.54 5.91
C THR A 294 -8.12 -16.76 5.13
N PRO A 295 -7.93 -17.94 4.51
CA PRO A 295 -6.79 -18.20 3.65
C PRO A 295 -6.69 -17.20 2.49
N VAL A 296 -5.47 -16.83 2.11
CA VAL A 296 -5.20 -15.88 1.04
C VAL A 296 -4.57 -16.58 -0.15
N ILE A 297 -5.12 -16.35 -1.34
CA ILE A 297 -4.55 -16.72 -2.63
C ILE A 297 -4.06 -15.43 -3.27
N ALA A 298 -2.75 -15.21 -3.30
CA ALA A 298 -2.18 -13.94 -3.74
C ALA A 298 -1.18 -14.11 -4.89
N PHE A 299 -1.08 -13.06 -5.71
CA PHE A 299 0.02 -12.95 -6.66
C PHE A 299 1.33 -12.71 -5.91
N GLY A 300 2.28 -13.64 -6.00
CA GLY A 300 3.51 -13.67 -5.22
C GLY A 300 4.52 -12.58 -5.61
N LYS A 301 4.08 -11.31 -5.70
CA LYS A 301 4.92 -10.15 -6.02
C LYS A 301 4.52 -8.92 -5.21
N GLY A 302 5.49 -8.05 -4.88
CA GLY A 302 5.27 -6.88 -4.03
C GLY A 302 5.32 -7.22 -2.54
N GLY A 303 4.74 -6.34 -1.72
CA GLY A 303 4.73 -6.47 -0.26
C GLY A 303 3.95 -7.68 0.27
N VAL A 304 3.04 -8.24 -0.53
CA VAL A 304 2.30 -9.45 -0.15
C VAL A 304 3.21 -10.66 0.15
N ARG A 305 4.42 -10.69 -0.42
CA ARG A 305 5.42 -11.73 -0.11
C ARG A 305 5.95 -11.68 1.32
N GLU A 306 5.74 -10.58 2.00
CA GLU A 306 6.18 -10.37 3.39
C GLU A 306 5.06 -10.72 4.38
N THR A 307 3.81 -10.75 3.91
CA THR A 307 2.62 -10.91 4.76
C THR A 307 1.89 -12.22 4.55
N VAL A 308 2.10 -12.90 3.42
CA VAL A 308 1.51 -14.19 3.09
C VAL A 308 2.61 -15.23 2.95
N ILE A 309 2.65 -16.20 3.87
CA ILE A 309 3.60 -17.32 3.84
C ILE A 309 3.06 -18.37 2.86
N PRO A 310 3.79 -18.70 1.76
CA PRO A 310 3.35 -19.72 0.83
C PRO A 310 3.33 -21.12 1.47
N LEU A 311 2.29 -21.88 1.21
CA LEU A 311 2.14 -23.25 1.71
C LEU A 311 3.33 -24.15 1.32
N GLU A 312 3.88 -23.97 0.12
CA GLU A 312 5.07 -24.68 -0.35
C GLU A 312 6.33 -24.40 0.48
N ALA A 313 6.47 -23.17 1.00
CA ALA A 313 7.59 -22.83 1.86
C ALA A 313 7.47 -23.50 3.24
N GLU A 314 6.26 -23.63 3.79
CA GLU A 314 6.00 -24.39 5.01
C GLU A 314 6.26 -25.88 4.82
N LEU A 315 5.79 -26.47 3.73
CA LEU A 315 6.03 -27.87 3.37
C LEU A 315 7.54 -28.14 3.19
N ALA A 316 8.26 -27.25 2.51
CA ALA A 316 9.70 -27.37 2.34
C ALA A 316 10.48 -27.19 3.65
N ALA A 317 10.03 -26.31 4.57
CA ALA A 317 10.61 -26.14 5.90
C ALA A 317 10.34 -27.38 6.78
N ALA A 318 9.12 -27.89 6.77
CA ALA A 318 8.75 -29.11 7.47
C ALA A 318 9.54 -30.34 6.96
N SER A 319 9.73 -30.46 5.65
CA SER A 319 10.53 -31.53 5.05
C SER A 319 12.01 -31.46 5.44
N ARG A 320 12.58 -30.25 5.57
CA ARG A 320 13.96 -30.06 6.03
C ARG A 320 14.12 -30.41 7.51
N SER A 321 13.14 -30.07 8.36
CA SER A 321 13.17 -30.40 9.79
C SER A 321 13.09 -31.90 10.04
N VAL A 322 12.34 -32.64 9.24
CA VAL A 322 12.26 -34.11 9.28
C VAL A 322 13.57 -34.74 8.81
N ALA A 323 14.22 -34.20 7.77
CA ALA A 323 15.50 -34.70 7.29
C ALA A 323 16.67 -34.49 8.27
N VAL A 324 16.65 -33.42 9.07
CA VAL A 324 17.67 -33.15 10.12
C VAL A 324 17.42 -34.00 11.37
N GLY A 325 16.19 -34.41 11.65
CA GLY A 325 15.85 -35.28 12.80
C GLY A 325 16.15 -36.77 12.57
N GLY A 326 16.33 -37.22 11.33
CA GLY A 326 16.54 -38.62 10.95
C GLY A 326 18.01 -39.12 10.89
N GLY A 327 19.00 -38.27 11.17
CA GLY A 327 20.41 -38.57 10.99
C GLY A 327 21.18 -38.98 12.23
N ARG A 328 20.66 -39.95 13.02
CA ARG A 328 21.51 -40.74 13.96
C ARG A 328 21.44 -42.22 13.59
N GLY A 329 22.01 -42.56 12.46
CA GLY A 329 22.33 -43.92 12.05
C GLY A 329 23.80 -44.19 12.36
N VAL A 330 24.01 -45.14 13.26
CA VAL A 330 25.27 -45.73 13.70
C VAL A 330 26.10 -46.16 12.50
N ALA A 331 27.33 -45.68 12.44
CA ALA A 331 28.35 -46.20 11.53
C ALA A 331 28.80 -47.60 11.97
N PRO A 332 28.84 -48.62 11.09
CA PRO A 332 29.50 -49.90 11.41
C PRO A 332 31.03 -49.69 11.39
N ARG A 333 31.65 -50.14 12.49
CA ARG A 333 33.10 -50.32 12.55
C ARG A 333 33.47 -51.48 11.54
N GLY A 334 34.23 -51.17 10.55
CA GLY A 334 34.92 -52.13 9.72
C GLY A 334 36.34 -52.25 10.18
N ASP A 335 36.72 -53.48 10.57
CA ASP A 335 38.04 -53.87 11.04
C ASP A 335 39.09 -53.74 9.97
N ALA A 336 40.25 -53.40 10.45
CA ALA A 336 41.52 -53.38 9.71
C ALA A 336 41.96 -54.83 9.43
N GLY A 337 42.34 -55.10 8.20
CA GLY A 337 43.17 -56.23 7.80
C GLY A 337 44.43 -55.74 7.18
N ALA A 338 45.55 -56.08 7.84
CA ALA A 338 46.90 -55.81 7.44
C ALA A 338 47.31 -56.64 6.22
N ALA A 339 48.32 -56.20 5.55
CA ALA A 339 49.51 -56.89 5.05
C ALA A 339 50.00 -56.49 3.68
N THR A 340 51.22 -56.17 3.71
CA THR A 340 52.41 -56.07 2.83
C THR A 340 52.52 -54.88 1.95
#